data_b26c6fbb8ac63212948aae523a1058f6
#
_entry.id   b26c6fbb8ac63212948aae523a1058f6
#
_cell.length_a   1.000
_cell.length_b   1.000
_cell.length_c   1.000
_cell.angle_alpha   90.00
_cell.angle_beta   90.00
_cell.angle_gamma   90.00
#
_symmetry.space_group_name_H-M   'P 1'
#
loop_
_entity.id
_entity.type
_entity.pdbx_description
1 polymer ?
#
loop_
_entity_poly.entity_id
_entity_poly.type
_entity_poly.pdbx_seq_one_letter_code
_entity_poly.pdbx_strand_id
1 'polypeptide(L)'
;MDRVKCLIVGSGPAGYTAAIYASRANLAPVVIEGMQPGGQLTQTTVIENFPGFPQGITGPELMDNMRQQAINVGVDIRSGSVVDVDFESVPYKVTVDDGSVIEAETVIVATGAAAKYLGLADEIKYQGMGVSACATCDGFFYRKKIVAVVGGGDTACEEANYLASLAAKVYLIVRKPYLRASKAMQDRTLNNPKIEVLFEHNAEGLYGEDGVEGVHLVSRLGEPDEKHYDVAIDGFFLAIGHKPNSDVFKKSLKTDETGYFVPADASGVKTLVPGVFVAGDVADPHYRQAINAAASGCRAAMEAERYLSSK
;
A
#
# COMPACT_ATOMS: atom_id res chain seq x y z
N MET A 1 8.14 23.71 22.36
CA MET A 1 7.26 22.59 21.92
C MET A 1 6.15 23.19 21.10
N ASP A 2 5.89 22.64 19.96
CA ASP A 2 4.81 23.06 19.05
C ASP A 2 3.53 22.33 19.43
N ARG A 3 2.41 23.06 19.66
CA ARG A 3 1.14 22.46 20.07
C ARG A 3 0.10 22.64 18.99
N VAL A 4 -0.50 21.53 18.57
CA VAL A 4 -1.45 21.48 17.45
C VAL A 4 -2.75 20.76 17.85
N LYS A 5 -3.87 21.14 17.25
CA LYS A 5 -5.15 20.45 17.46
C LYS A 5 -5.18 19.09 16.78
N CYS A 6 -4.64 18.99 15.56
CA CYS A 6 -4.65 17.79 14.76
C CYS A 6 -3.30 17.58 14.08
N LEU A 7 -2.65 16.49 14.39
CA LEU A 7 -1.44 16.05 13.72
C LEU A 7 -1.76 14.89 12.80
N ILE A 8 -1.28 14.94 11.56
CA ILE A 8 -1.45 13.86 10.57
C ILE A 8 -0.07 13.33 10.23
N VAL A 9 0.12 12.02 10.35
CA VAL A 9 1.38 11.35 10.07
C VAL A 9 1.25 10.54 8.79
N GLY A 10 1.94 11.01 7.74
CA GLY A 10 1.91 10.43 6.40
C GLY A 10 1.16 11.30 5.38
N SER A 11 1.64 11.27 4.14
CA SER A 11 1.24 12.16 3.04
C SER A 11 0.69 11.43 1.82
N GLY A 12 0.29 10.16 1.98
CA GLY A 12 -0.45 9.45 0.94
C GLY A 12 -1.88 10.00 0.75
N PRO A 13 -2.70 9.37 -0.11
CA PRO A 13 -4.09 9.80 -0.35
C PRO A 13 -4.92 9.93 0.93
N ALA A 14 -4.68 9.05 1.92
CA ALA A 14 -5.34 9.13 3.22
C ALA A 14 -4.92 10.39 4.00
N GLY A 15 -3.62 10.68 4.06
CA GLY A 15 -3.07 11.81 4.83
C GLY A 15 -3.50 13.16 4.26
N TYR A 16 -3.32 13.38 2.96
CA TYR A 16 -3.74 14.64 2.34
C TYR A 16 -5.26 14.83 2.35
N THR A 17 -6.04 13.75 2.17
CA THR A 17 -7.49 13.85 2.30
C THR A 17 -7.89 14.21 3.74
N ALA A 18 -7.30 13.55 4.74
CA ALA A 18 -7.54 13.91 6.14
C ALA A 18 -7.19 15.37 6.42
N ALA A 19 -6.06 15.85 5.89
CA ALA A 19 -5.60 17.22 6.06
C ALA A 19 -6.59 18.26 5.48
N ILE A 20 -7.07 18.01 4.25
CA ILE A 20 -8.07 18.86 3.60
C ILE A 20 -9.36 18.95 4.44
N TYR A 21 -9.88 17.82 4.90
CA TYR A 21 -11.11 17.79 5.70
C TYR A 21 -10.91 18.39 7.09
N ALA A 22 -9.80 18.11 7.77
CA ALA A 22 -9.48 18.69 9.07
C ALA A 22 -9.30 20.22 9.00
N SER A 23 -8.64 20.72 7.95
CA SER A 23 -8.49 22.16 7.72
C SER A 23 -9.85 22.83 7.49
N ARG A 24 -10.71 22.23 6.66
CA ARG A 24 -12.06 22.73 6.42
C ARG A 24 -12.96 22.69 7.68
N ALA A 25 -12.64 21.82 8.64
CA ALA A 25 -13.26 21.79 9.97
C ALA A 25 -12.59 22.75 10.99
N ASN A 26 -11.70 23.62 10.55
CA ASN A 26 -10.98 24.61 11.39
C ASN A 26 -10.10 23.97 12.49
N LEU A 27 -9.54 22.81 12.21
CA LEU A 27 -8.63 22.12 13.14
C LEU A 27 -7.16 22.57 12.98
N ALA A 28 -6.84 23.39 11.98
CA ALA A 28 -5.48 23.83 11.66
C ALA A 28 -4.47 22.67 11.67
N PRO A 29 -4.65 21.66 10.81
CA PRO A 29 -3.83 20.46 10.86
C PRO A 29 -2.40 20.69 10.43
N VAL A 30 -1.48 19.95 11.08
CA VAL A 30 -0.09 19.79 10.65
C VAL A 30 0.08 18.39 10.06
N VAL A 31 0.74 18.29 8.91
CA VAL A 31 1.10 17.02 8.26
C VAL A 31 2.60 16.81 8.36
N ILE A 32 3.03 15.65 8.83
CA ILE A 32 4.42 15.17 8.68
C ILE A 32 4.45 14.19 7.52
N GLU A 33 5.14 14.56 6.43
CA GLU A 33 5.03 13.87 5.14
C GLU A 33 5.67 12.48 5.12
N GLY A 34 6.67 12.20 5.95
CA GLY A 34 7.47 10.99 5.89
C GLY A 34 8.60 11.10 4.84
N MET A 35 9.36 10.00 4.70
CA MET A 35 10.51 9.92 3.77
C MET A 35 10.11 9.93 2.30
N GLN A 36 8.87 9.60 1.98
CA GLN A 36 8.34 9.56 0.62
C GLN A 36 7.07 10.40 0.53
N PRO A 37 7.18 11.73 0.33
CA PRO A 37 6.02 12.60 0.14
C PRO A 37 5.12 12.11 -0.99
N GLY A 38 3.80 12.00 -0.73
CA GLY A 38 2.83 11.43 -1.66
C GLY A 38 2.67 9.90 -1.56
N GLY A 39 3.56 9.21 -0.87
CA GLY A 39 3.48 7.77 -0.63
C GLY A 39 3.66 6.93 -1.89
N GLN A 40 3.12 5.71 -1.91
CA GLN A 40 3.37 4.72 -2.97
C GLN A 40 2.89 5.15 -4.35
N LEU A 41 1.87 5.98 -4.45
CA LEU A 41 1.38 6.45 -5.75
C LEU A 41 2.43 7.22 -6.55
N THR A 42 3.43 7.82 -5.90
CA THR A 42 4.52 8.52 -6.60
C THR A 42 5.47 7.57 -7.36
N GLN A 43 5.36 6.27 -7.12
CA GLN A 43 6.15 5.23 -7.80
C GLN A 43 5.39 4.57 -8.97
N THR A 44 4.11 4.90 -9.16
CA THR A 44 3.32 4.34 -10.26
C THR A 44 3.25 5.31 -11.45
N THR A 45 2.98 4.79 -12.64
CA THR A 45 2.90 5.57 -13.86
C THR A 45 1.52 6.22 -14.01
N VAL A 46 0.64 5.64 -14.81
CA VAL A 46 -0.71 6.18 -15.05
C VAL A 46 -1.72 5.49 -14.15
N ILE A 47 -2.56 6.29 -13.50
CA ILE A 47 -3.69 5.85 -12.67
C ILE A 47 -4.98 6.11 -13.44
N GLU A 48 -5.70 5.06 -13.78
CA GLU A 48 -6.98 5.13 -14.52
C GLU A 48 -8.20 4.85 -13.62
N ASN A 49 -7.96 4.40 -12.38
CA ASN A 49 -8.99 3.97 -11.44
C ASN A 49 -9.27 4.95 -10.29
N PHE A 50 -8.71 6.16 -10.34
CA PHE A 50 -9.08 7.23 -9.42
C PHE A 50 -10.14 8.13 -10.09
N PRO A 51 -11.36 8.23 -9.54
CA PRO A 51 -12.45 8.98 -10.17
C PRO A 51 -12.13 10.47 -10.33
N GLY A 52 -12.58 11.05 -11.44
CA GLY A 52 -12.38 12.46 -11.78
C GLY A 52 -11.36 12.71 -12.88
N PHE A 53 -10.64 11.69 -13.33
CA PHE A 53 -9.61 11.77 -14.37
C PHE A 53 -9.93 10.83 -15.54
N PRO A 54 -10.78 11.24 -16.49
CA PRO A 54 -11.27 10.35 -17.56
C PRO A 54 -10.19 9.91 -18.56
N GLN A 55 -9.05 10.61 -18.63
CA GLN A 55 -7.88 10.23 -19.44
C GLN A 55 -6.76 9.58 -18.58
N GLY A 56 -7.06 9.24 -17.32
CA GLY A 56 -6.03 8.89 -16.35
C GLY A 56 -5.23 10.11 -15.86
N ILE A 57 -4.39 9.88 -14.89
CA ILE A 57 -3.44 10.86 -14.33
C ILE A 57 -2.20 10.11 -13.86
N THR A 58 -1.01 10.72 -13.93
CA THR A 58 0.16 10.09 -13.36
C THR A 58 0.11 10.10 -11.83
N GLY A 59 0.69 9.08 -11.19
CA GLY A 59 0.72 9.02 -9.73
C GLY A 59 1.36 10.24 -9.07
N PRO A 60 2.54 10.69 -9.52
CA PRO A 60 3.16 11.93 -9.02
C PRO A 60 2.26 13.16 -9.18
N GLU A 61 1.62 13.35 -10.33
CA GLU A 61 0.74 14.49 -10.60
C GLU A 61 -0.51 14.46 -9.71
N LEU A 62 -1.13 13.29 -9.50
CA LEU A 62 -2.26 13.16 -8.59
C LEU A 62 -1.87 13.57 -7.17
N MET A 63 -0.71 13.11 -6.70
CA MET A 63 -0.27 13.41 -5.33
C MET A 63 0.17 14.87 -5.17
N ASP A 64 0.75 15.48 -6.19
CA ASP A 64 1.05 16.93 -6.19
C ASP A 64 -0.23 17.76 -6.17
N ASN A 65 -1.25 17.39 -6.95
CA ASN A 65 -2.56 18.04 -6.94
C ASN A 65 -3.23 17.94 -5.55
N MET A 66 -3.17 16.77 -4.88
CA MET A 66 -3.72 16.60 -3.54
C MET A 66 -2.94 17.43 -2.50
N ARG A 67 -1.61 17.46 -2.62
CA ARG A 67 -0.72 18.29 -1.77
C ARG A 67 -1.06 19.78 -1.94
N GLN A 68 -1.13 20.25 -3.17
CA GLN A 68 -1.45 21.63 -3.47
C GLN A 68 -2.86 22.02 -2.97
N GLN A 69 -3.83 21.12 -3.08
CA GLN A 69 -5.17 21.32 -2.53
C GLN A 69 -5.13 21.47 -1.01
N ALA A 70 -4.33 20.67 -0.31
CA ALA A 70 -4.14 20.79 1.14
C ALA A 70 -3.50 22.14 1.52
N ILE A 71 -2.49 22.58 0.79
CA ILE A 71 -1.84 23.90 0.97
C ILE A 71 -2.85 25.04 0.77
N ASN A 72 -3.67 24.96 -0.29
CA ASN A 72 -4.65 26.00 -0.63
C ASN A 72 -5.73 26.19 0.44
N VAL A 73 -5.99 25.18 1.27
CA VAL A 73 -6.91 25.29 2.41
C VAL A 73 -6.20 25.58 3.74
N GLY A 74 -4.91 25.89 3.71
CA GLY A 74 -4.14 26.36 4.88
C GLY A 74 -3.55 25.25 5.75
N VAL A 75 -3.28 24.06 5.19
CA VAL A 75 -2.58 22.97 5.90
C VAL A 75 -1.11 23.32 6.04
N ASP A 76 -0.55 23.16 7.24
CA ASP A 76 0.89 23.22 7.50
C ASP A 76 1.51 21.85 7.18
N ILE A 77 2.29 21.77 6.10
CA ILE A 77 2.93 20.54 5.64
C ILE A 77 4.43 20.63 5.94
N ARG A 78 4.95 19.66 6.68
CA ARG A 78 6.33 19.61 7.14
C ARG A 78 7.02 18.35 6.68
N SER A 79 8.26 18.48 6.24
CA SER A 79 9.14 17.36 5.96
C SER A 79 9.58 16.69 7.27
N GLY A 80 9.97 15.43 7.19
CA GLY A 80 10.46 14.63 8.32
C GLY A 80 9.68 13.35 8.52
N SER A 81 10.18 12.50 9.41
CA SER A 81 9.56 11.22 9.75
C SER A 81 9.32 11.11 11.24
N VAL A 82 8.16 10.59 11.63
CA VAL A 82 7.89 10.28 13.04
C VAL A 82 8.71 9.07 13.45
N VAL A 83 9.47 9.21 14.53
CA VAL A 83 10.38 8.17 15.06
C VAL A 83 9.95 7.61 16.40
N ASP A 84 9.12 8.33 17.16
CA ASP A 84 8.58 7.87 18.44
C ASP A 84 7.27 8.57 18.78
N VAL A 85 6.43 7.92 19.59
CA VAL A 85 5.14 8.46 20.06
C VAL A 85 4.89 8.11 21.53
N ASP A 86 4.29 9.06 22.25
CA ASP A 86 3.72 8.87 23.58
C ASP A 86 2.22 9.23 23.53
N PHE A 87 1.39 8.22 23.65
CA PHE A 87 -0.08 8.32 23.64
C PHE A 87 -0.73 8.03 25.01
N GLU A 88 0.03 8.17 26.11
CA GLU A 88 -0.50 7.93 27.45
C GLU A 88 -1.44 9.03 27.94
N SER A 89 -1.18 10.29 27.55
CA SER A 89 -1.97 11.45 27.98
C SER A 89 -2.06 12.54 26.92
N VAL A 90 -3.18 13.25 26.90
CA VAL A 90 -3.38 14.41 26.02
C VAL A 90 -2.78 15.66 26.67
N PRO A 91 -2.02 16.51 25.94
CA PRO A 91 -1.67 16.37 24.53
C PRO A 91 -0.68 15.22 24.30
N TYR A 92 -0.91 14.48 23.22
CA TYR A 92 -0.03 13.39 22.77
C TYR A 92 1.29 13.95 22.26
N LYS A 93 2.39 13.25 22.54
CA LYS A 93 3.72 13.66 22.09
C LYS A 93 4.16 12.82 20.90
N VAL A 94 4.59 13.48 19.84
CA VAL A 94 5.10 12.85 18.63
C VAL A 94 6.48 13.43 18.34
N THR A 95 7.50 12.56 18.29
CA THR A 95 8.88 12.93 18.02
C THR A 95 9.20 12.73 16.55
N VAL A 96 9.76 13.75 15.93
CA VAL A 96 10.23 13.75 14.53
C VAL A 96 11.72 13.43 14.48
N ASP A 97 12.22 12.97 13.35
CA ASP A 97 13.61 12.53 13.14
C ASP A 97 14.68 13.64 13.33
N ASP A 98 14.28 14.91 13.25
CA ASP A 98 15.12 16.05 13.60
C ASP A 98 15.22 16.30 15.12
N GLY A 99 14.57 15.49 15.94
CA GLY A 99 14.49 15.60 17.38
C GLY A 99 13.42 16.57 17.89
N SER A 100 12.66 17.22 17.03
CA SER A 100 11.54 18.06 17.45
C SER A 100 10.40 17.22 18.02
N VAL A 101 9.66 17.79 18.99
CA VAL A 101 8.49 17.18 19.62
C VAL A 101 7.28 18.04 19.39
N ILE A 102 6.24 17.45 18.81
CA ILE A 102 4.94 18.08 18.57
C ILE A 102 3.93 17.53 19.59
N GLU A 103 3.26 18.44 20.30
CA GLU A 103 2.16 18.11 21.19
C GLU A 103 0.84 18.23 20.44
N ALA A 104 0.09 17.14 20.31
CA ALA A 104 -1.15 17.09 19.54
C ALA A 104 -2.37 16.71 20.40
N GLU A 105 -3.49 17.37 20.20
CA GLU A 105 -4.75 17.02 20.87
C GLU A 105 -5.42 15.81 20.18
N THR A 106 -5.20 15.64 18.87
CA THR A 106 -5.58 14.46 18.09
C THR A 106 -4.47 14.08 17.12
N VAL A 107 -4.36 12.78 16.83
CA VAL A 107 -3.39 12.24 15.86
C VAL A 107 -4.10 11.33 14.86
N ILE A 108 -3.82 11.52 13.57
CA ILE A 108 -4.26 10.61 12.49
C ILE A 108 -3.03 9.93 11.92
N VAL A 109 -2.92 8.61 12.10
CA VAL A 109 -1.82 7.80 11.55
C VAL A 109 -2.24 7.31 10.15
N ALA A 110 -1.57 7.82 9.11
CA ALA A 110 -1.86 7.57 7.70
C ALA A 110 -0.59 7.13 6.94
N THR A 111 0.24 6.32 7.59
CA THR A 111 1.58 5.95 7.14
C THR A 111 1.62 4.91 6.02
N GLY A 112 0.47 4.33 5.65
CA GLY A 112 0.36 3.39 4.54
C GLY A 112 1.02 2.03 4.79
N ALA A 113 1.23 1.29 3.70
CA ALA A 113 1.92 0.00 3.70
C ALA A 113 2.86 -0.10 2.50
N ALA A 114 3.99 -0.77 2.67
CA ALA A 114 4.95 -1.01 1.61
C ALA A 114 4.75 -2.40 0.98
N ALA A 115 4.79 -2.49 -0.34
CA ALA A 115 4.81 -3.77 -1.03
C ALA A 115 6.11 -4.53 -0.70
N LYS A 116 6.01 -5.85 -0.60
CA LYS A 116 7.19 -6.70 -0.47
C LYS A 116 7.71 -7.07 -1.86
N TYR A 117 9.02 -7.02 -1.99
CA TYR A 117 9.76 -7.41 -3.19
C TYR A 117 10.59 -8.67 -2.92
N LEU A 118 10.99 -9.38 -3.97
CA LEU A 118 11.88 -10.55 -3.84
C LEU A 118 13.32 -10.13 -3.52
N GLY A 119 13.69 -8.90 -3.87
CA GLY A 119 15.05 -8.37 -3.75
C GLY A 119 15.91 -8.69 -4.96
N LEU A 120 15.30 -8.96 -6.11
CA LEU A 120 16.02 -9.13 -7.37
C LEU A 120 16.58 -7.77 -7.83
N ALA A 121 17.79 -7.78 -8.37
CA ALA A 121 18.44 -6.54 -8.83
C ALA A 121 17.62 -5.79 -9.90
N ASP A 122 16.86 -6.54 -10.70
CA ASP A 122 16.09 -5.99 -11.84
C ASP A 122 14.70 -5.48 -11.44
N GLU A 123 14.18 -5.81 -10.24
CA GLU A 123 12.84 -5.38 -9.81
C GLU A 123 12.70 -3.86 -9.85
N ILE A 124 13.70 -3.15 -9.33
CA ILE A 124 13.70 -1.67 -9.30
C ILE A 124 13.79 -1.10 -10.73
N LYS A 125 14.60 -1.71 -11.59
CA LYS A 125 14.76 -1.28 -12.98
C LYS A 125 13.43 -1.30 -13.75
N TYR A 126 12.63 -2.35 -13.54
CA TYR A 126 11.38 -2.56 -14.28
C TYR A 126 10.12 -2.13 -13.51
N GLN A 127 10.28 -1.45 -12.39
CA GLN A 127 9.15 -0.93 -11.63
C GLN A 127 8.36 0.10 -12.47
N GLY A 128 7.07 -0.15 -12.69
CA GLY A 128 6.25 0.64 -13.62
C GLY A 128 6.49 0.35 -15.11
N MET A 129 7.46 -0.52 -15.44
CA MET A 129 7.77 -0.97 -16.80
C MET A 129 7.65 -2.49 -16.93
N GLY A 130 6.68 -3.08 -16.24
CA GLY A 130 6.43 -4.53 -16.26
C GLY A 130 6.39 -5.16 -14.89
N VAL A 131 7.04 -4.61 -13.86
CA VAL A 131 6.95 -5.06 -12.47
C VAL A 131 5.88 -4.28 -11.73
N SER A 132 4.93 -5.00 -11.11
CA SER A 132 3.84 -4.44 -10.31
C SER A 132 3.62 -5.26 -9.02
N ALA A 133 3.09 -4.62 -7.98
CA ALA A 133 2.64 -5.27 -6.75
C ALA A 133 1.12 -5.10 -6.55
N CYS A 134 0.37 -4.77 -7.62
CA CYS A 134 -1.07 -4.54 -7.56
C CYS A 134 -1.75 -4.95 -8.87
N ALA A 135 -2.30 -6.16 -8.91
CA ALA A 135 -2.99 -6.66 -10.10
C ALA A 135 -4.24 -5.83 -10.46
N THR A 136 -4.97 -5.32 -9.47
CA THR A 136 -6.17 -4.49 -9.70
C THR A 136 -5.84 -3.08 -10.19
N CYS A 137 -4.61 -2.60 -9.94
CA CYS A 137 -4.14 -1.32 -10.44
C CYS A 137 -3.72 -1.43 -11.91
N ASP A 138 -2.85 -2.39 -12.20
CA ASP A 138 -2.09 -2.44 -13.46
C ASP A 138 -2.56 -3.54 -14.42
N GLY A 139 -3.38 -4.48 -13.96
CA GLY A 139 -3.79 -5.65 -14.75
C GLY A 139 -4.47 -5.30 -16.08
N PHE A 140 -5.14 -4.14 -16.16
CA PHE A 140 -5.77 -3.68 -17.39
C PHE A 140 -4.78 -3.47 -18.55
N PHE A 141 -3.56 -3.02 -18.26
CA PHE A 141 -2.50 -2.80 -19.26
C PHE A 141 -1.95 -4.12 -19.86
N TYR A 142 -2.27 -5.25 -19.21
CA TYR A 142 -1.83 -6.59 -19.62
C TYR A 142 -2.95 -7.42 -20.27
N ARG A 143 -3.99 -6.77 -20.79
CA ARG A 143 -5.05 -7.47 -21.57
C ARG A 143 -4.46 -8.19 -22.76
N LYS A 144 -4.81 -9.50 -22.90
CA LYS A 144 -4.35 -10.40 -23.96
C LYS A 144 -2.83 -10.65 -23.96
N LYS A 145 -2.10 -10.24 -22.93
CA LYS A 145 -0.67 -10.48 -22.74
C LYS A 145 -0.43 -11.70 -21.86
N ILE A 146 0.84 -12.09 -21.72
CA ILE A 146 1.27 -13.18 -20.85
C ILE A 146 1.89 -12.55 -19.60
N VAL A 147 1.45 -12.95 -18.42
CA VAL A 147 1.95 -12.41 -17.16
C VAL A 147 2.37 -13.50 -16.19
N ALA A 148 3.28 -13.17 -15.29
CA ALA A 148 3.63 -14.00 -14.15
C ALA A 148 3.17 -13.35 -12.85
N VAL A 149 2.70 -14.18 -11.90
CA VAL A 149 2.36 -13.79 -10.53
C VAL A 149 3.23 -14.61 -9.59
N VAL A 150 3.90 -13.95 -8.64
CA VAL A 150 4.69 -14.65 -7.63
C VAL A 150 3.94 -14.67 -6.31
N GLY A 151 3.75 -15.86 -5.78
CA GLY A 151 3.11 -16.07 -4.48
C GLY A 151 2.33 -17.38 -4.43
N GLY A 152 1.85 -17.77 -3.25
CA GLY A 152 1.13 -19.03 -3.07
C GLY A 152 0.04 -18.97 -1.98
N GLY A 153 -0.31 -17.78 -1.49
CA GLY A 153 -1.41 -17.52 -0.56
C GLY A 153 -2.69 -17.10 -1.28
N ASP A 154 -3.74 -16.77 -0.49
CA ASP A 154 -5.03 -16.32 -1.04
C ASP A 154 -4.86 -15.12 -1.98
N THR A 155 -4.13 -14.09 -1.58
CA THR A 155 -3.87 -12.91 -2.41
C THR A 155 -3.26 -13.28 -3.77
N ALA A 156 -2.28 -14.20 -3.82
CA ALA A 156 -1.66 -14.61 -5.07
C ALA A 156 -2.65 -15.36 -5.98
N CYS A 157 -3.50 -16.20 -5.40
CA CYS A 157 -4.54 -16.90 -6.13
C CYS A 157 -5.63 -15.92 -6.63
N GLU A 158 -6.03 -14.95 -5.81
CA GLU A 158 -6.99 -13.90 -6.20
C GLU A 158 -6.45 -13.06 -7.36
N GLU A 159 -5.22 -12.57 -7.24
CA GLU A 159 -4.56 -11.77 -8.28
C GLU A 159 -4.35 -12.57 -9.58
N ALA A 160 -3.92 -13.85 -9.48
CA ALA A 160 -3.80 -14.70 -10.65
C ALA A 160 -5.14 -14.93 -11.36
N ASN A 161 -6.23 -15.17 -10.62
CA ASN A 161 -7.57 -15.30 -11.20
C ASN A 161 -8.09 -13.99 -11.78
N TYR A 162 -7.83 -12.85 -11.12
CA TYR A 162 -8.18 -11.54 -11.67
C TYR A 162 -7.45 -11.29 -13.00
N LEU A 163 -6.13 -11.47 -13.02
CA LEU A 163 -5.32 -11.32 -14.23
C LEU A 163 -5.72 -12.30 -15.33
N ALA A 164 -6.09 -13.53 -15.01
CA ALA A 164 -6.58 -14.51 -15.98
C ALA A 164 -7.88 -14.06 -16.67
N SER A 165 -8.67 -13.19 -16.05
CA SER A 165 -9.84 -12.59 -16.70
C SER A 165 -9.47 -11.60 -17.82
N LEU A 166 -8.28 -11.02 -17.77
CA LEU A 166 -7.77 -9.99 -18.67
C LEU A 166 -6.71 -10.53 -19.62
N ALA A 167 -5.71 -11.22 -19.09
CA ALA A 167 -4.54 -11.73 -19.79
C ALA A 167 -4.86 -12.91 -20.71
N ALA A 168 -3.96 -13.20 -21.62
CA ALA A 168 -4.01 -14.41 -22.44
C ALA A 168 -3.60 -15.65 -21.63
N LYS A 169 -2.56 -15.50 -20.78
CA LYS A 169 -2.04 -16.56 -19.92
C LYS A 169 -1.44 -15.96 -18.63
N VAL A 170 -1.54 -16.70 -17.54
CA VAL A 170 -0.93 -16.36 -16.25
C VAL A 170 -0.06 -17.53 -15.80
N TYR A 171 1.22 -17.26 -15.50
CA TYR A 171 2.09 -18.19 -14.78
C TYR A 171 2.03 -17.84 -13.30
N LEU A 172 1.61 -18.78 -12.44
CA LEU A 172 1.66 -18.60 -10.99
C LEU A 172 2.89 -19.30 -10.43
N ILE A 173 3.91 -18.52 -10.06
CA ILE A 173 5.21 -19.00 -9.57
C ILE A 173 5.12 -19.22 -8.07
N VAL A 174 5.26 -20.48 -7.64
CA VAL A 174 5.08 -20.91 -6.25
C VAL A 174 6.32 -21.67 -5.79
N ARG A 175 7.04 -21.12 -4.80
CA ARG A 175 8.27 -21.74 -4.26
C ARG A 175 8.06 -23.06 -3.49
N LYS A 176 6.83 -23.37 -3.10
CA LYS A 176 6.47 -24.61 -2.37
C LYS A 176 5.80 -25.59 -3.31
N PRO A 177 5.75 -26.90 -3.00
CA PRO A 177 5.01 -27.89 -3.79
C PRO A 177 3.48 -27.81 -3.58
N TYR A 178 2.99 -26.78 -2.91
CA TYR A 178 1.56 -26.58 -2.63
C TYR A 178 1.21 -25.10 -2.47
N LEU A 179 -0.07 -24.77 -2.69
CA LEU A 179 -0.66 -23.47 -2.37
C LEU A 179 -1.05 -23.42 -0.90
N ARG A 180 -0.83 -22.26 -0.25
CA ARG A 180 -1.27 -21.97 1.14
C ARG A 180 -2.62 -21.28 1.20
N ALA A 181 -3.22 -21.02 0.05
CA ALA A 181 -4.54 -20.41 -0.08
C ALA A 181 -5.63 -21.31 0.52
N SER A 182 -6.81 -20.75 0.77
CA SER A 182 -8.01 -21.49 1.14
C SER A 182 -8.36 -22.53 0.07
N LYS A 183 -9.00 -23.65 0.45
CA LYS A 183 -9.32 -24.74 -0.48
C LYS A 183 -10.12 -24.25 -1.68
N ALA A 184 -11.11 -23.38 -1.45
CA ALA A 184 -11.93 -22.80 -2.52
C ALA A 184 -11.09 -21.99 -3.53
N MET A 185 -10.12 -21.22 -3.05
CA MET A 185 -9.21 -20.46 -3.91
C MET A 185 -8.23 -21.35 -4.67
N GLN A 186 -7.72 -22.41 -4.00
CA GLN A 186 -6.90 -23.42 -4.68
C GLN A 186 -7.67 -24.06 -5.85
N ASP A 187 -8.88 -24.55 -5.59
CA ASP A 187 -9.71 -25.21 -6.60
C ASP A 187 -10.04 -24.27 -7.77
N ARG A 188 -10.36 -23.01 -7.48
CA ARG A 188 -10.60 -21.99 -8.50
C ARG A 188 -9.37 -21.73 -9.36
N THR A 189 -8.20 -21.64 -8.75
CA THR A 189 -6.93 -21.34 -9.44
C THR A 189 -6.48 -22.53 -10.28
N LEU A 190 -6.48 -23.73 -9.71
CA LEU A 190 -6.01 -24.95 -10.38
C LEU A 190 -6.91 -25.39 -11.54
N ASN A 191 -8.21 -25.06 -11.49
CA ASN A 191 -9.17 -25.37 -12.56
C ASN A 191 -9.29 -24.26 -13.62
N ASN A 192 -8.55 -23.14 -13.47
CA ASN A 192 -8.59 -22.07 -14.45
C ASN A 192 -7.69 -22.37 -15.65
N PRO A 193 -8.22 -22.57 -16.87
CA PRO A 193 -7.43 -23.00 -18.03
C PRO A 193 -6.38 -21.98 -18.50
N LYS A 194 -6.47 -20.74 -18.03
CA LYS A 194 -5.49 -19.69 -18.34
C LYS A 194 -4.36 -19.60 -17.31
N ILE A 195 -4.46 -20.31 -16.17
CA ILE A 195 -3.44 -20.27 -15.11
C ILE A 195 -2.62 -21.54 -15.16
N GLU A 196 -1.33 -21.40 -15.37
CA GLU A 196 -0.34 -22.47 -15.17
C GLU A 196 0.40 -22.27 -13.88
N VAL A 197 0.26 -23.19 -12.92
CA VAL A 197 0.92 -23.12 -11.64
C VAL A 197 2.28 -23.81 -11.72
N LEU A 198 3.34 -23.06 -11.52
CA LEU A 198 4.72 -23.53 -11.47
C LEU A 198 5.12 -23.76 -10.01
N PHE A 199 4.89 -24.96 -9.51
CA PHE A 199 5.28 -25.35 -8.15
C PHE A 199 6.79 -25.58 -8.05
N GLU A 200 7.37 -25.30 -6.86
CA GLU A 200 8.81 -25.45 -6.58
C GLU A 200 9.68 -24.58 -7.50
N HIS A 201 9.16 -23.39 -7.88
CA HIS A 201 9.87 -22.43 -8.73
C HIS A 201 10.16 -21.13 -7.98
N ASN A 202 11.32 -20.55 -8.27
CA ASN A 202 11.71 -19.22 -7.84
C ASN A 202 12.09 -18.39 -9.07
N ALA A 203 11.80 -17.09 -9.01
CA ALA A 203 12.35 -16.13 -9.97
C ALA A 203 13.75 -15.71 -9.51
N GLU A 204 14.71 -15.66 -10.43
CA GLU A 204 16.11 -15.32 -10.18
C GLU A 204 16.48 -13.96 -10.81
N GLY A 205 15.72 -13.48 -11.78
CA GLY A 205 15.95 -12.23 -12.46
C GLY A 205 14.88 -11.97 -13.50
N LEU A 206 14.89 -10.75 -14.02
CA LEU A 206 14.01 -10.27 -15.09
C LEU A 206 14.89 -9.78 -16.25
N TYR A 207 14.40 -9.90 -17.47
CA TYR A 207 15.07 -9.36 -18.63
C TYR A 207 14.10 -8.61 -19.55
N GLY A 208 14.66 -7.74 -20.39
CA GLY A 208 13.97 -6.94 -21.37
C GLY A 208 14.73 -5.64 -21.69
N GLU A 209 14.38 -4.98 -22.76
CA GLU A 209 15.00 -3.74 -23.21
C GLU A 209 14.24 -2.51 -22.67
N ASP A 210 13.01 -2.31 -23.10
CA ASP A 210 12.17 -1.15 -22.72
C ASP A 210 11.14 -1.49 -21.61
N GLY A 211 11.20 -2.69 -21.06
CA GLY A 211 10.31 -3.21 -20.02
C GLY A 211 10.55 -4.70 -19.81
N VAL A 212 9.69 -5.34 -19.03
CA VAL A 212 9.78 -6.78 -18.82
C VAL A 212 9.38 -7.54 -20.09
N GLU A 213 10.27 -8.39 -20.60
CA GLU A 213 10.05 -9.31 -21.71
C GLU A 213 10.15 -10.77 -21.28
N GLY A 214 10.67 -11.01 -20.07
CA GLY A 214 10.72 -12.34 -19.50
C GLY A 214 11.30 -12.41 -18.09
N VAL A 215 11.23 -13.63 -17.54
CA VAL A 215 11.72 -13.97 -16.20
C VAL A 215 12.64 -15.18 -16.28
N HIS A 216 13.77 -15.10 -15.59
CA HIS A 216 14.66 -16.23 -15.33
C HIS A 216 14.09 -17.03 -14.15
N LEU A 217 13.83 -18.32 -14.36
CA LEU A 217 13.27 -19.22 -13.36
C LEU A 217 14.25 -20.31 -13.00
N VAL A 218 14.23 -20.69 -11.74
CA VAL A 218 14.83 -21.94 -11.26
C VAL A 218 13.74 -22.84 -10.68
N SER A 219 13.71 -24.09 -11.13
CA SER A 219 12.87 -25.12 -10.54
C SER A 219 13.68 -25.98 -9.58
N ARG A 220 13.08 -26.34 -8.43
CA ARG A 220 13.65 -27.23 -7.41
C ARG A 220 15.05 -26.81 -6.94
N LEU A 221 15.16 -25.51 -6.60
CA LEU A 221 16.41 -24.88 -6.15
C LEU A 221 17.05 -25.67 -5.00
N GLY A 222 18.30 -26.05 -5.17
CA GLY A 222 19.10 -26.83 -4.21
C GLY A 222 18.91 -28.36 -4.29
N GLU A 223 18.06 -28.85 -5.21
CA GLU A 223 17.84 -30.29 -5.40
C GLU A 223 18.70 -30.85 -6.57
N PRO A 224 18.94 -32.18 -6.64
CA PRO A 224 19.79 -32.79 -7.69
C PRO A 224 19.29 -32.60 -9.12
N ASP A 225 18.00 -32.28 -9.31
CA ASP A 225 17.36 -32.06 -10.60
C ASP A 225 16.94 -30.57 -10.80
N GLU A 226 17.66 -29.67 -10.15
CA GLU A 226 17.55 -28.21 -10.36
C GLU A 226 17.71 -27.88 -11.85
N LYS A 227 16.82 -26.99 -12.33
CA LYS A 227 16.84 -26.53 -13.73
C LYS A 227 16.61 -25.03 -13.79
N HIS A 228 17.43 -24.34 -14.58
CA HIS A 228 17.29 -22.94 -14.92
C HIS A 228 16.75 -22.80 -16.34
N TYR A 229 15.79 -21.92 -16.53
CA TYR A 229 15.20 -21.64 -17.83
C TYR A 229 14.47 -20.30 -17.84
N ASP A 230 14.21 -19.80 -19.03
CA ASP A 230 13.55 -18.52 -19.23
C ASP A 230 12.09 -18.72 -19.65
N VAL A 231 11.23 -17.82 -19.18
CA VAL A 231 9.84 -17.74 -19.61
C VAL A 231 9.56 -16.34 -20.11
N ALA A 232 9.10 -16.23 -21.35
CA ALA A 232 8.67 -14.95 -21.92
C ALA A 232 7.36 -14.49 -21.26
N ILE A 233 7.37 -13.26 -20.74
CA ILE A 233 6.21 -12.60 -20.11
C ILE A 233 6.25 -11.12 -20.43
N ASP A 234 5.08 -10.48 -20.44
CA ASP A 234 4.94 -9.04 -20.61
C ASP A 234 4.83 -8.29 -19.26
N GLY A 235 4.55 -9.01 -18.18
CA GLY A 235 4.39 -8.42 -16.85
C GLY A 235 4.65 -9.40 -15.71
N PHE A 236 5.18 -8.87 -14.62
CA PHE A 236 5.59 -9.61 -13.43
C PHE A 236 4.95 -9.02 -12.18
N PHE A 237 4.04 -9.76 -11.55
CA PHE A 237 3.24 -9.31 -10.42
C PHE A 237 3.70 -9.96 -9.12
N LEU A 238 3.97 -9.12 -8.11
CA LEU A 238 4.44 -9.56 -6.80
C LEU A 238 3.28 -9.66 -5.81
N ALA A 239 2.72 -10.84 -5.64
CA ALA A 239 1.64 -11.15 -4.71
C ALA A 239 2.16 -11.84 -3.43
N ILE A 240 3.29 -11.35 -2.90
CA ILE A 240 3.96 -11.88 -1.70
C ILE A 240 3.65 -11.09 -0.43
N GLY A 241 2.68 -10.17 -0.52
CA GLY A 241 2.13 -9.39 0.58
C GLY A 241 2.74 -8.01 0.73
N HIS A 242 2.23 -7.30 1.72
CA HIS A 242 2.65 -5.95 2.09
C HIS A 242 3.12 -5.94 3.55
N LYS A 243 3.84 -4.89 3.93
CA LYS A 243 4.23 -4.59 5.31
C LYS A 243 3.61 -3.23 5.66
N PRO A 244 2.67 -3.15 6.63
CA PRO A 244 2.17 -1.88 7.10
C PRO A 244 3.26 -1.09 7.81
N ASN A 245 3.26 0.24 7.63
CA ASN A 245 4.22 1.14 8.25
C ASN A 245 3.76 1.52 9.67
N SER A 246 3.61 0.52 10.53
CA SER A 246 3.08 0.62 11.89
C SER A 246 4.14 0.51 12.99
N ASP A 247 5.39 0.23 12.64
CA ASP A 247 6.44 -0.17 13.61
C ASP A 247 6.64 0.85 14.75
N VAL A 248 6.56 2.15 14.47
CA VAL A 248 6.71 3.23 15.47
C VAL A 248 5.55 3.24 16.46
N PHE A 249 4.36 2.86 16.03
CA PHE A 249 3.11 3.02 16.79
C PHE A 249 2.63 1.74 17.49
N LYS A 250 3.17 0.58 17.13
CA LYS A 250 2.68 -0.75 17.59
C LYS A 250 2.77 -0.97 19.10
N LYS A 251 3.59 -0.19 19.82
CA LYS A 251 3.65 -0.23 21.30
C LYS A 251 2.43 0.44 21.93
N SER A 252 1.81 1.40 21.25
CA SER A 252 0.71 2.22 21.75
C SER A 252 -0.63 1.88 21.11
N LEU A 253 -0.62 1.32 19.90
CA LEU A 253 -1.82 0.99 19.14
C LEU A 253 -1.91 -0.50 18.84
N LYS A 254 -3.13 -1.05 18.92
CA LYS A 254 -3.40 -2.46 18.65
C LYS A 254 -3.18 -2.79 17.17
N THR A 255 -2.38 -3.84 16.92
CA THR A 255 -2.20 -4.42 15.57
C THR A 255 -2.67 -5.87 15.54
N ASP A 256 -2.93 -6.37 14.32
CA ASP A 256 -3.06 -7.79 14.06
C ASP A 256 -1.69 -8.49 13.99
N GLU A 257 -1.70 -9.80 13.71
CA GLU A 257 -0.48 -10.62 13.61
C GLU A 257 0.43 -10.21 12.45
N THR A 258 -0.11 -9.53 11.44
CA THR A 258 0.61 -9.05 10.25
C THR A 258 1.08 -7.61 10.38
N GLY A 259 0.70 -6.93 11.47
CA GLY A 259 1.11 -5.58 11.82
C GLY A 259 0.14 -4.48 11.38
N TYR A 260 -0.99 -4.80 10.76
CA TYR A 260 -2.02 -3.80 10.43
C TYR A 260 -2.75 -3.34 11.69
N PHE A 261 -3.06 -2.05 11.77
CA PHE A 261 -3.87 -1.55 12.88
C PHE A 261 -5.28 -2.12 12.84
N VAL A 262 -5.78 -2.48 14.03
CA VAL A 262 -7.14 -2.99 14.22
C VAL A 262 -8.01 -1.85 14.73
N PRO A 263 -8.93 -1.31 13.91
CA PRO A 263 -9.88 -0.30 14.35
C PRO A 263 -10.74 -0.80 15.51
N ALA A 264 -11.09 0.11 16.42
CA ALA A 264 -11.85 -0.22 17.63
C ALA A 264 -13.36 -0.33 17.39
N ASP A 265 -13.88 0.24 16.30
CA ASP A 265 -15.31 0.26 15.99
C ASP A 265 -15.60 0.18 14.47
N ALA A 266 -16.87 0.16 14.14
CA ALA A 266 -17.35 0.08 12.75
C ALA A 266 -17.03 1.31 11.88
N SER A 267 -16.52 2.41 12.44
CA SER A 267 -16.04 3.55 11.65
C SER A 267 -14.84 3.16 10.79
N GLY A 268 -14.09 2.14 11.24
CA GLY A 268 -12.89 1.65 10.59
C GLY A 268 -11.68 2.59 10.72
N VAL A 269 -11.75 3.61 11.59
CA VAL A 269 -10.68 4.61 11.77
C VAL A 269 -10.34 4.90 13.24
N LYS A 270 -11.23 4.61 14.21
CA LYS A 270 -10.95 4.83 15.62
C LYS A 270 -10.01 3.77 16.17
N THR A 271 -9.11 4.17 17.05
CA THR A 271 -8.28 3.24 17.82
C THR A 271 -8.83 3.08 19.25
N LEU A 272 -8.21 2.23 20.05
CA LEU A 272 -8.53 2.13 21.48
C LEU A 272 -8.03 3.36 22.28
N VAL A 273 -7.17 4.18 21.70
CA VAL A 273 -6.69 5.43 22.31
C VAL A 273 -7.60 6.57 21.85
N PRO A 274 -8.34 7.22 22.77
CA PRO A 274 -9.28 8.29 22.43
C PRO A 274 -8.55 9.47 21.76
N GLY A 275 -9.01 9.94 20.60
CA GLY A 275 -8.38 11.04 19.86
C GLY A 275 -7.21 10.61 18.94
N VAL A 276 -6.88 9.32 18.91
CA VAL A 276 -5.94 8.75 17.94
C VAL A 276 -6.70 7.91 16.92
N PHE A 277 -6.47 8.20 15.65
CA PHE A 277 -7.15 7.59 14.52
C PHE A 277 -6.14 6.97 13.56
N VAL A 278 -6.61 6.01 12.75
CA VAL A 278 -5.82 5.34 11.69
C VAL A 278 -6.54 5.47 10.35
N ALA A 279 -5.79 5.63 9.26
CA ALA A 279 -6.38 5.76 7.92
C ALA A 279 -5.45 5.23 6.82
N GLY A 280 -6.03 4.77 5.74
CA GLY A 280 -5.31 4.22 4.59
C GLY A 280 -4.79 2.81 4.83
N ASP A 281 -3.83 2.43 4.00
CA ASP A 281 -3.36 1.06 3.89
C ASP A 281 -2.69 0.52 5.16
N VAL A 282 -2.31 1.37 6.11
CA VAL A 282 -1.79 0.93 7.41
C VAL A 282 -2.84 0.21 8.26
N ALA A 283 -4.13 0.39 7.96
CA ALA A 283 -5.27 -0.24 8.62
C ALA A 283 -6.19 -1.01 7.64
N ASP A 284 -5.80 -1.11 6.36
CA ASP A 284 -6.55 -1.84 5.32
C ASP A 284 -5.68 -2.95 4.70
N PRO A 285 -5.75 -4.19 5.22
CA PRO A 285 -5.03 -5.32 4.64
C PRO A 285 -5.65 -5.86 3.34
N HIS A 286 -6.85 -5.41 2.95
CA HIS A 286 -7.64 -6.02 1.89
C HIS A 286 -7.64 -5.23 0.60
N TYR A 287 -8.11 -3.99 0.62
CA TYR A 287 -8.37 -3.22 -0.61
C TYR A 287 -7.14 -2.51 -1.14
N ARG A 288 -6.41 -1.78 -0.29
CA ARG A 288 -5.18 -1.03 -0.65
C ARG A 288 -5.34 -0.24 -1.95
N GLN A 289 -6.42 0.55 -2.02
CA GLN A 289 -6.74 1.40 -3.17
C GLN A 289 -6.72 2.88 -2.76
N ALA A 290 -6.21 3.74 -3.64
CA ALA A 290 -6.10 5.18 -3.40
C ALA A 290 -7.43 5.81 -2.98
N ILE A 291 -8.54 5.41 -3.61
CA ILE A 291 -9.88 5.91 -3.29
C ILE A 291 -10.35 5.46 -1.89
N ASN A 292 -10.05 4.23 -1.48
CA ASN A 292 -10.36 3.74 -0.13
C ASN A 292 -9.51 4.44 0.92
N ALA A 293 -8.23 4.64 0.62
CA ALA A 293 -7.32 5.39 1.48
C ALA A 293 -7.82 6.82 1.68
N ALA A 294 -8.18 7.52 0.60
CA ALA A 294 -8.76 8.87 0.66
C ALA A 294 -10.05 8.89 1.49
N ALA A 295 -10.98 7.94 1.26
CA ALA A 295 -12.24 7.85 2.01
C ALA A 295 -12.00 7.60 3.51
N SER A 296 -11.01 6.79 3.88
CA SER A 296 -10.66 6.56 5.28
C SER A 296 -10.04 7.81 5.92
N GLY A 297 -9.23 8.57 5.20
CA GLY A 297 -8.70 9.86 5.63
C GLY A 297 -9.80 10.88 5.93
N CYS A 298 -10.79 10.97 5.05
CA CYS A 298 -11.98 11.79 5.27
C CYS A 298 -12.69 11.39 6.58
N ARG A 299 -12.96 10.09 6.79
CA ARG A 299 -13.61 9.58 8.01
C ARG A 299 -12.78 9.90 9.26
N ALA A 300 -11.47 9.71 9.22
CA ALA A 300 -10.58 9.98 10.35
C ALA A 300 -10.62 11.47 10.75
N ALA A 301 -10.60 12.38 9.79
CA ALA A 301 -10.70 13.82 10.04
C ALA A 301 -12.05 14.20 10.66
N MET A 302 -13.16 13.62 10.17
CA MET A 302 -14.50 13.87 10.73
C MET A 302 -14.62 13.34 12.17
N GLU A 303 -14.02 12.18 12.47
CA GLU A 303 -14.01 11.65 13.84
C GLU A 303 -13.09 12.44 14.76
N ALA A 304 -11.98 12.99 14.26
CA ALA A 304 -11.12 13.91 15.03
C ALA A 304 -11.87 15.21 15.39
N GLU A 305 -12.61 15.78 14.45
CA GLU A 305 -13.47 16.94 14.69
C GLU A 305 -14.52 16.65 15.76
N ARG A 306 -15.27 15.55 15.64
CA ARG A 306 -16.29 15.14 16.62
C ARG A 306 -15.69 14.94 18.02
N TYR A 307 -14.52 14.33 18.11
CA TYR A 307 -13.80 14.12 19.37
C TYR A 307 -13.44 15.45 20.03
N LEU A 308 -12.92 16.42 19.28
CA LEU A 308 -12.55 17.74 19.80
C LEU A 308 -13.79 18.59 20.18
N SER A 309 -14.87 18.48 19.41
CA SER A 309 -16.13 19.19 19.69
C SER A 309 -16.89 18.61 20.89
N SER A 310 -16.57 17.40 21.33
CA SER A 310 -17.20 16.76 22.51
C SER A 310 -16.46 17.05 23.82
N LYS A 311 -15.34 17.77 23.79
CA LYS A 311 -14.58 18.24 24.97
C LYS A 311 -15.03 19.62 25.43
#